data_4a11eda3c50ebf588f881dd3afe4073f
#
_entry.id   4a11eda3c50ebf588f881dd3afe4073f
#
_cell.length_a   1.000
_cell.length_b   1.000
_cell.length_c   1.000
_cell.angle_alpha   90.00
_cell.angle_beta   90.00
_cell.angle_gamma   90.00
#
_symmetry.space_group_name_H-M   'P 1'
#
loop_
_entity.id
_entity.type
_entity.pdbx_description
1 polymer ?
#
loop_
_entity_poly.entity_id
_entity_poly.type
_entity_poly.pdbx_seq_one_letter_code
_entity_poly.pdbx_strand_id
1 'polypeptide(L)'
;MALAGPLFAPATLAADVVDIGFVDQAALSNVRSFTDANRQLAGYKADLDRQFAARMRSVHDQSTQQRIAQEFQNKLAARQRELFGPLFARAQVAIASVASSKNLSVIVDKRIVIVGGQDVTSNVIALLSGPGDPIPPLNTPPPSSVGFVDQAQIDQVPKLKSANDDFQKFQASQQQAAQVKIKGAKTDADRQAVLKDYQAALADKNKQEIAPLVDKTRDAIADVAKKKRLLLVIDRSNLIYGGTDITSDVTNALK
;
A
#
# COMPACT_ATOMS: atom_id res chain seq x y z
N MET A 1 -22.41 53.12 34.56
CA MET A 1 -23.07 52.10 33.72
C MET A 1 -22.01 51.53 32.80
N ALA A 2 -21.47 50.36 33.12
CA ALA A 2 -20.48 49.64 32.32
C ALA A 2 -21.18 48.48 31.62
N LEU A 3 -21.22 48.51 30.28
CA LEU A 3 -21.74 47.44 29.44
C LEU A 3 -20.62 46.44 29.19
N ALA A 4 -20.70 45.30 29.87
CA ALA A 4 -19.88 44.14 29.55
C ALA A 4 -20.48 43.41 28.33
N GLY A 5 -19.82 43.48 27.18
CA GLY A 5 -20.14 42.66 26.01
C GLY A 5 -19.68 41.21 26.19
N PRO A 6 -20.43 40.24 25.68
CA PRO A 6 -20.02 38.83 25.76
C PRO A 6 -18.82 38.57 24.87
N LEU A 7 -17.73 38.09 25.47
CA LEU A 7 -16.58 37.50 24.79
C LEU A 7 -17.02 36.17 24.12
N PHE A 8 -17.33 36.23 22.83
CA PHE A 8 -17.39 35.01 22.03
C PHE A 8 -15.96 34.44 21.88
N ALA A 9 -15.63 33.47 22.70
CA ALA A 9 -14.48 32.62 22.41
C ALA A 9 -14.78 31.89 21.09
N PRO A 10 -13.85 31.88 20.12
CA PRO A 10 -13.99 31.02 18.95
C PRO A 10 -14.01 29.57 19.45
N ALA A 11 -15.13 28.88 19.24
CA ALA A 11 -15.15 27.43 19.38
C ALA A 11 -14.16 26.87 18.38
N THR A 12 -12.99 26.46 18.84
CA THR A 12 -12.12 25.57 18.08
C THR A 12 -12.91 24.29 17.88
N LEU A 13 -13.51 24.14 16.71
CA LEU A 13 -13.98 22.85 16.21
C LEU A 13 -12.72 21.97 16.10
N ALA A 14 -12.34 21.32 17.20
CA ALA A 14 -11.63 20.07 17.10
C ALA A 14 -12.54 19.20 16.25
N ALA A 15 -12.15 18.90 15.02
CA ALA A 15 -12.83 17.92 14.21
C ALA A 15 -12.82 16.63 15.04
N ASP A 16 -13.97 16.27 15.59
CA ASP A 16 -14.14 15.00 16.26
C ASP A 16 -13.92 13.92 15.23
N VAL A 17 -12.76 13.28 15.29
CA VAL A 17 -12.34 12.16 14.42
C VAL A 17 -13.04 10.88 14.91
N VAL A 18 -14.32 11.00 15.30
CA VAL A 18 -15.11 9.93 15.93
C VAL A 18 -15.48 8.85 14.92
N ASP A 19 -15.45 9.16 13.63
CA ASP A 19 -15.85 8.27 12.54
C ASP A 19 -14.69 7.54 11.84
N ILE A 20 -13.45 7.70 12.34
CA ILE A 20 -12.28 6.99 11.84
C ILE A 20 -11.93 5.82 12.76
N GLY A 21 -11.92 4.63 12.20
CA GLY A 21 -11.41 3.43 12.86
C GLY A 21 -10.04 3.01 12.34
N PHE A 22 -9.37 2.17 13.10
CA PHE A 22 -8.17 1.49 12.62
C PHE A 22 -8.13 0.02 13.03
N VAL A 23 -7.42 -0.77 12.23
CA VAL A 23 -7.25 -2.21 12.43
C VAL A 23 -5.78 -2.57 12.34
N ASP A 24 -5.32 -3.43 13.24
CA ASP A 24 -4.00 -4.05 13.20
C ASP A 24 -4.03 -5.28 12.28
N GLN A 25 -3.56 -5.11 11.05
CA GLN A 25 -3.51 -6.22 10.07
C GLN A 25 -2.61 -7.37 10.55
N ALA A 26 -1.55 -7.09 11.31
CA ALA A 26 -0.69 -8.14 11.85
C ALA A 26 -1.45 -8.99 12.89
N ALA A 27 -2.28 -8.36 13.72
CA ALA A 27 -3.14 -9.08 14.66
C ALA A 27 -4.20 -9.94 13.92
N LEU A 28 -4.78 -9.44 12.83
CA LEU A 28 -5.72 -10.22 12.01
C LEU A 28 -5.06 -11.45 11.40
N SER A 29 -3.81 -11.34 10.96
CA SER A 29 -3.08 -12.47 10.36
C SER A 29 -2.81 -13.62 11.35
N ASN A 30 -2.91 -13.35 12.66
CA ASN A 30 -2.77 -14.34 13.72
C ASN A 30 -4.07 -15.08 14.06
N VAL A 31 -5.21 -14.72 13.45
CA VAL A 31 -6.45 -15.47 13.60
C VAL A 31 -6.25 -16.89 13.06
N ARG A 32 -6.79 -17.90 13.77
CA ARG A 32 -6.55 -19.31 13.49
C ARG A 32 -6.73 -19.70 12.02
N SER A 33 -7.77 -19.21 11.38
CA SER A 33 -8.02 -19.51 9.95
C SER A 33 -6.87 -19.06 9.05
N PHE A 34 -6.28 -17.88 9.30
CA PHE A 34 -5.12 -17.38 8.54
C PHE A 34 -3.84 -18.14 8.89
N THR A 35 -3.62 -18.47 10.17
CA THR A 35 -2.43 -19.25 10.57
C THR A 35 -2.48 -20.68 10.01
N ASP A 36 -3.66 -21.29 9.96
CA ASP A 36 -3.84 -22.61 9.35
C ASP A 36 -3.64 -22.57 7.81
N ALA A 37 -4.15 -21.54 7.14
CA ALA A 37 -3.91 -21.32 5.70
C ALA A 37 -2.42 -21.09 5.40
N ASN A 38 -1.72 -20.29 6.22
CA ASN A 38 -0.27 -20.09 6.10
C ASN A 38 0.50 -21.42 6.25
N ARG A 39 0.12 -22.26 7.22
CA ARG A 39 0.75 -23.58 7.42
C ARG A 39 0.53 -24.50 6.21
N GLN A 40 -0.70 -24.53 5.67
CA GLN A 40 -1.01 -25.29 4.47
C GLN A 40 -0.24 -24.80 3.24
N LEU A 41 -0.15 -23.47 3.04
CA LEU A 41 0.63 -22.88 1.95
C LEU A 41 2.13 -23.20 2.09
N ALA A 42 2.68 -23.13 3.30
CA ALA A 42 4.08 -23.47 3.56
C ALA A 42 4.38 -24.94 3.25
N GLY A 43 3.50 -25.86 3.64
CA GLY A 43 3.63 -27.29 3.31
C GLY A 43 3.56 -27.51 1.79
N TYR A 44 2.56 -26.91 1.12
CA TYR A 44 2.43 -26.99 -0.34
C TYR A 44 3.66 -26.43 -1.07
N LYS A 45 4.18 -25.28 -0.62
CA LYS A 45 5.39 -24.67 -1.18
C LYS A 45 6.60 -25.61 -1.03
N ALA A 46 6.79 -26.23 0.13
CA ALA A 46 7.89 -27.15 0.36
C ALA A 46 7.83 -28.39 -0.58
N ASP A 47 6.62 -28.93 -0.81
CA ASP A 47 6.41 -30.02 -1.76
C ASP A 47 6.66 -29.59 -3.21
N LEU A 48 6.19 -28.40 -3.54
CA LEU A 48 6.36 -27.80 -4.87
C LEU A 48 7.85 -27.54 -5.16
N ASP A 49 8.60 -27.00 -4.19
CA ASP A 49 10.05 -26.75 -4.31
C ASP A 49 10.83 -28.06 -4.56
N ARG A 50 10.44 -29.16 -3.89
CA ARG A 50 11.05 -30.49 -4.13
C ARG A 50 10.81 -30.98 -5.57
N GLN A 51 9.57 -30.85 -6.04
CA GLN A 51 9.21 -31.22 -7.42
C GLN A 51 9.93 -30.33 -8.44
N PHE A 52 10.05 -29.03 -8.18
CA PHE A 52 10.78 -28.08 -9.00
C PHE A 52 12.24 -28.49 -9.13
N ALA A 53 12.91 -28.71 -7.99
CA ALA A 53 14.31 -29.12 -7.97
C ALA A 53 14.54 -30.45 -8.73
N ALA A 54 13.63 -31.42 -8.60
CA ALA A 54 13.72 -32.69 -9.33
C ALA A 54 13.60 -32.48 -10.86
N ARG A 55 12.61 -31.68 -11.30
CA ARG A 55 12.41 -31.38 -12.74
C ARG A 55 13.54 -30.58 -13.34
N MET A 56 14.10 -29.61 -12.60
CA MET A 56 15.21 -28.77 -13.08
C MET A 56 16.51 -29.53 -13.29
N ARG A 57 16.75 -30.63 -12.55
CA ARG A 57 17.95 -31.46 -12.72
C ARG A 57 18.01 -32.18 -14.08
N SER A 58 16.87 -32.47 -14.68
CA SER A 58 16.76 -33.19 -15.95
C SER A 58 16.66 -32.29 -17.18
N VAL A 59 16.67 -30.97 -17.00
CA VAL A 59 16.43 -30.00 -18.08
C VAL A 59 17.64 -29.08 -18.22
N HIS A 60 18.23 -29.05 -19.44
CA HIS A 60 19.38 -28.21 -19.76
C HIS A 60 19.04 -27.04 -20.67
N ASP A 61 17.90 -27.09 -21.33
CA ASP A 61 17.43 -26.05 -22.22
C ASP A 61 16.80 -24.88 -21.44
N GLN A 62 17.27 -23.64 -21.70
CA GLN A 62 16.88 -22.44 -20.99
C GLN A 62 15.38 -22.11 -21.15
N SER A 63 14.82 -22.32 -22.34
CA SER A 63 13.41 -22.04 -22.62
C SER A 63 12.49 -22.95 -21.81
N THR A 64 12.85 -24.23 -21.71
CA THR A 64 12.14 -25.21 -20.90
C THR A 64 12.27 -24.93 -19.40
N GLN A 65 13.45 -24.48 -18.94
CA GLN A 65 13.66 -24.06 -17.56
C GLN A 65 12.74 -22.87 -17.19
N GLN A 66 12.66 -21.86 -18.06
CA GLN A 66 11.76 -20.71 -17.86
C GLN A 66 10.28 -21.12 -17.81
N ARG A 67 9.84 -22.01 -18.70
CA ARG A 67 8.48 -22.53 -18.73
C ARG A 67 8.15 -23.31 -17.45
N ILE A 68 9.07 -24.13 -16.95
CA ILE A 68 8.90 -24.86 -15.69
C ILE A 68 8.82 -23.86 -14.53
N ALA A 69 9.70 -22.88 -14.45
CA ALA A 69 9.64 -21.84 -13.40
C ALA A 69 8.30 -21.11 -13.39
N GLN A 70 7.79 -20.71 -14.55
CA GLN A 70 6.49 -20.06 -14.69
C GLN A 70 5.34 -20.99 -14.26
N GLU A 71 5.38 -22.28 -14.63
CA GLU A 71 4.37 -23.25 -14.20
C GLU A 71 4.30 -23.36 -12.67
N PHE A 72 5.47 -23.43 -12.00
CA PHE A 72 5.53 -23.52 -10.55
C PHE A 72 5.07 -22.24 -9.85
N GLN A 73 5.41 -21.07 -10.39
CA GLN A 73 4.87 -19.79 -9.88
C GLN A 73 3.34 -19.73 -10.00
N ASN A 74 2.80 -20.16 -11.13
CA ASN A 74 1.36 -20.19 -11.36
C ASN A 74 0.65 -21.13 -10.39
N LYS A 75 1.21 -22.31 -10.10
CA LYS A 75 0.67 -23.26 -9.13
C LYS A 75 0.65 -22.69 -7.72
N LEU A 76 1.74 -22.03 -7.30
CA LEU A 76 1.83 -21.39 -5.99
C LEU A 76 0.79 -20.26 -5.86
N ALA A 77 0.70 -19.40 -6.87
CA ALA A 77 -0.28 -18.31 -6.91
C ALA A 77 -1.74 -18.81 -6.91
N ALA A 78 -2.01 -19.91 -7.62
CA ALA A 78 -3.34 -20.54 -7.60
C ALA A 78 -3.69 -21.07 -6.21
N ARG A 79 -2.76 -21.78 -5.57
CA ARG A 79 -2.97 -22.30 -4.21
C ARG A 79 -3.13 -21.19 -3.18
N GLN A 80 -2.36 -20.11 -3.31
CA GLN A 80 -2.51 -18.94 -2.45
C GLN A 80 -3.91 -18.32 -2.59
N ARG A 81 -4.40 -18.13 -3.81
CA ARG A 81 -5.75 -17.59 -4.04
C ARG A 81 -6.84 -18.51 -3.48
N GLU A 82 -6.69 -19.82 -3.63
CA GLU A 82 -7.62 -20.82 -3.11
C GLU A 82 -7.72 -20.75 -1.57
N LEU A 83 -6.58 -20.69 -0.88
CA LEU A 83 -6.52 -20.68 0.58
C LEU A 83 -6.95 -19.34 1.18
N PHE A 84 -6.49 -18.22 0.61
CA PHE A 84 -6.67 -16.90 1.21
C PHE A 84 -7.86 -16.12 0.64
N GLY A 85 -8.30 -16.41 -0.58
CA GLY A 85 -9.41 -15.71 -1.21
C GLY A 85 -10.67 -15.68 -0.33
N PRO A 86 -11.19 -16.83 0.13
CA PRO A 86 -12.34 -16.87 1.04
C PRO A 86 -12.09 -16.16 2.38
N LEU A 87 -10.87 -16.24 2.93
CA LEU A 87 -10.52 -15.60 4.19
C LEU A 87 -10.52 -14.08 4.08
N PHE A 88 -9.97 -13.55 2.98
CA PHE A 88 -10.01 -12.10 2.72
C PHE A 88 -11.44 -11.60 2.48
N ALA A 89 -12.24 -12.35 1.72
CA ALA A 89 -13.65 -12.00 1.51
C ALA A 89 -14.40 -11.95 2.85
N ARG A 90 -14.21 -12.96 3.72
CA ARG A 90 -14.80 -12.99 5.06
C ARG A 90 -14.30 -11.83 5.92
N ALA A 91 -13.00 -11.50 5.87
CA ALA A 91 -12.43 -10.37 6.60
C ALA A 91 -13.03 -9.03 6.15
N GLN A 92 -13.21 -8.82 4.84
CA GLN A 92 -13.84 -7.61 4.30
C GLN A 92 -15.28 -7.45 4.84
N VAL A 93 -16.08 -8.52 4.87
CA VAL A 93 -17.44 -8.47 5.42
C VAL A 93 -17.40 -8.18 6.92
N ALA A 94 -16.52 -8.82 7.69
CA ALA A 94 -16.38 -8.56 9.12
C ALA A 94 -16.01 -7.10 9.41
N ILE A 95 -15.06 -6.54 8.66
CA ILE A 95 -14.64 -5.15 8.77
C ILE A 95 -15.79 -4.21 8.44
N ALA A 96 -16.51 -4.45 7.34
CA ALA A 96 -17.67 -3.64 6.95
C ALA A 96 -18.79 -3.69 8.01
N SER A 97 -19.05 -4.86 8.59
CA SER A 97 -20.03 -5.04 9.66
C SER A 97 -19.66 -4.24 10.92
N VAL A 98 -18.38 -4.29 11.33
CA VAL A 98 -17.87 -3.51 12.48
C VAL A 98 -17.95 -2.01 12.18
N ALA A 99 -17.55 -1.58 10.98
CA ALA A 99 -17.62 -0.19 10.57
C ALA A 99 -19.07 0.34 10.67
N SER A 100 -20.03 -0.41 10.12
CA SER A 100 -21.44 -0.06 10.16
C SER A 100 -21.99 -0.01 11.59
N SER A 101 -21.69 -1.02 12.42
CA SER A 101 -22.17 -1.07 13.82
C SER A 101 -21.62 0.04 14.69
N LYS A 102 -20.47 0.59 14.36
CA LYS A 102 -19.80 1.68 15.09
C LYS A 102 -19.94 3.05 14.38
N ASN A 103 -20.71 3.11 13.30
CA ASN A 103 -20.92 4.31 12.48
C ASN A 103 -19.59 4.94 12.00
N LEU A 104 -18.62 4.10 11.60
CA LEU A 104 -17.35 4.56 11.07
C LEU A 104 -17.44 4.80 9.56
N SER A 105 -16.93 5.94 9.10
CA SER A 105 -16.87 6.31 7.68
C SER A 105 -15.65 5.73 6.97
N VAL A 106 -14.61 5.43 7.74
CA VAL A 106 -13.35 4.88 7.22
C VAL A 106 -12.66 4.01 8.27
N ILE A 107 -12.00 2.94 7.82
CA ILE A 107 -11.06 2.16 8.62
C ILE A 107 -9.72 2.12 7.88
N VAL A 108 -8.66 2.47 8.60
CA VAL A 108 -7.28 2.51 8.09
C VAL A 108 -6.40 1.47 8.77
N ASP A 109 -5.23 1.22 8.20
CA ASP A 109 -4.21 0.40 8.84
C ASP A 109 -3.64 1.10 10.07
N LYS A 110 -3.53 0.39 11.20
CA LYS A 110 -2.95 0.89 12.45
C LYS A 110 -1.55 1.48 12.26
N ARG A 111 -0.77 0.98 11.30
CA ARG A 111 0.61 1.41 11.06
C ARG A 111 0.75 2.89 10.70
N ILE A 112 -0.30 3.50 10.15
CA ILE A 112 -0.28 4.92 9.81
C ILE A 112 -0.87 5.82 10.89
N VAL A 113 -1.45 5.24 11.96
CA VAL A 113 -2.08 6.00 13.04
C VAL A 113 -1.08 6.26 14.15
N ILE A 114 -0.79 7.52 14.40
CA ILE A 114 0.08 7.95 15.52
C ILE A 114 -0.77 8.25 16.75
N VAL A 115 -1.91 8.92 16.57
CA VAL A 115 -2.83 9.30 17.65
C VAL A 115 -4.25 9.45 17.11
N GLY A 116 -5.24 9.16 17.93
CA GLY A 116 -6.67 9.27 17.59
C GLY A 116 -7.22 8.04 16.84
N GLY A 117 -8.51 8.11 16.49
CA GLY A 117 -9.24 7.01 15.90
C GLY A 117 -9.67 5.92 16.89
N GLN A 118 -10.55 5.03 16.44
CA GLN A 118 -11.07 3.93 17.24
C GLN A 118 -10.43 2.61 16.84
N ASP A 119 -9.76 1.94 17.79
CA ASP A 119 -9.26 0.57 17.56
C ASP A 119 -10.43 -0.40 17.47
N VAL A 120 -10.61 -1.02 16.32
CA VAL A 120 -11.65 -2.02 16.07
C VAL A 120 -11.08 -3.42 15.85
N THR A 121 -9.79 -3.60 16.06
CA THR A 121 -9.08 -4.87 15.83
C THR A 121 -9.75 -6.03 16.55
N SER A 122 -10.03 -5.89 17.84
CA SER A 122 -10.66 -6.94 18.66
C SER A 122 -12.06 -7.28 18.19
N ASN A 123 -12.84 -6.30 17.74
CA ASN A 123 -14.20 -6.51 17.21
C ASN A 123 -14.16 -7.33 15.91
N VAL A 124 -13.22 -7.01 15.01
CA VAL A 124 -13.05 -7.75 13.76
C VAL A 124 -12.58 -9.18 14.04
N ILE A 125 -11.59 -9.36 14.94
CA ILE A 125 -11.11 -10.69 15.34
C ILE A 125 -12.24 -11.54 15.92
N ALA A 126 -13.11 -10.96 16.76
CA ALA A 126 -14.25 -11.67 17.34
C ALA A 126 -15.20 -12.22 16.25
N LEU A 127 -15.50 -11.41 15.21
CA LEU A 127 -16.32 -11.86 14.10
C LEU A 127 -15.63 -12.93 13.24
N LEU A 128 -14.32 -12.82 13.04
CA LEU A 128 -13.54 -13.79 12.26
C LEU A 128 -13.38 -15.13 13.00
N SER A 129 -13.34 -15.11 14.33
CA SER A 129 -13.16 -16.29 15.18
C SER A 129 -14.49 -16.93 15.59
N GLY A 130 -15.61 -16.22 15.44
CA GLY A 130 -16.93 -16.68 15.80
C GLY A 130 -17.47 -17.74 14.85
N PRO A 131 -18.52 -18.48 15.26
CA PRO A 131 -19.23 -19.42 14.39
C PRO A 131 -20.05 -18.68 13.34
N GLY A 132 -20.11 -19.26 12.15
CA GLY A 132 -20.87 -18.70 11.01
C GLY A 132 -20.15 -17.58 10.27
N ASP A 133 -20.76 -17.10 9.21
CA ASP A 133 -20.21 -16.03 8.40
C ASP A 133 -20.65 -14.65 8.92
N PRO A 134 -19.78 -13.64 8.89
CA PRO A 134 -20.18 -12.27 9.19
C PRO A 134 -21.29 -11.80 8.25
N ILE A 135 -22.26 -11.07 8.79
CA ILE A 135 -23.39 -10.55 8.01
C ILE A 135 -22.98 -9.25 7.34
N PRO A 136 -23.09 -9.11 6.01
CA PRO A 136 -22.82 -7.86 5.32
C PRO A 136 -23.74 -6.73 5.84
N PRO A 137 -23.24 -5.52 6.04
CA PRO A 137 -24.06 -4.38 6.41
C PRO A 137 -25.02 -4.03 5.26
N LEU A 138 -26.24 -3.64 5.61
CA LEU A 138 -27.26 -3.19 4.65
C LEU A 138 -27.03 -1.74 4.22
N ASN A 139 -26.28 -0.98 5.01
CA ASN A 139 -26.07 0.46 4.80
C ASN A 139 -24.74 0.72 4.12
N THR A 140 -24.72 1.69 3.20
CA THR A 140 -23.47 2.27 2.68
C THR A 140 -22.74 3.04 3.80
N PRO A 141 -21.41 3.08 3.79
CA PRO A 141 -20.64 3.91 4.72
C PRO A 141 -21.13 5.37 4.68
N PRO A 142 -21.15 6.06 5.83
CA PRO A 142 -21.41 7.49 5.83
C PRO A 142 -20.33 8.23 5.01
N PRO A 143 -20.64 9.43 4.49
CA PRO A 143 -19.66 10.27 3.81
C PRO A 143 -18.44 10.49 4.69
N SER A 144 -17.26 10.30 4.16
CA SER A 144 -16.00 10.43 4.90
C SER A 144 -15.29 11.75 4.59
N SER A 145 -14.75 12.39 5.62
CA SER A 145 -13.80 13.49 5.49
C SER A 145 -12.38 13.02 5.14
N VAL A 146 -12.17 11.71 5.05
CA VAL A 146 -10.91 11.09 4.61
C VAL A 146 -11.04 10.65 3.15
N GLY A 147 -10.14 11.15 2.32
CA GLY A 147 -9.98 10.71 0.94
C GLY A 147 -8.82 9.73 0.80
N PHE A 148 -8.79 9.06 -0.34
CA PHE A 148 -7.63 8.24 -0.72
C PHE A 148 -7.29 8.39 -2.19
N VAL A 149 -6.02 8.13 -2.50
CA VAL A 149 -5.49 8.03 -3.86
C VAL A 149 -4.84 6.68 -4.07
N ASP A 150 -4.98 6.14 -5.26
CA ASP A 150 -4.23 4.96 -5.71
C ASP A 150 -2.94 5.43 -6.39
N GLN A 151 -1.83 5.39 -5.66
CA GLN A 151 -0.53 5.83 -6.17
C GLN A 151 -0.13 5.07 -7.43
N ALA A 152 -0.44 3.78 -7.51
CA ALA A 152 -0.11 2.97 -8.69
C ALA A 152 -0.83 3.47 -9.96
N GLN A 153 -2.07 3.97 -9.83
CA GLN A 153 -2.79 4.58 -10.94
C GLN A 153 -2.25 5.98 -11.28
N ILE A 154 -1.89 6.79 -10.27
CA ILE A 154 -1.26 8.10 -10.48
C ILE A 154 0.05 7.94 -11.25
N ASP A 155 0.87 6.95 -10.92
CA ASP A 155 2.15 6.66 -11.58
C ASP A 155 1.98 6.26 -13.06
N GLN A 156 0.78 5.84 -13.49
CA GLN A 156 0.47 5.58 -14.90
C GLN A 156 0.14 6.84 -15.72
N VAL A 157 -0.01 8.00 -15.10
CA VAL A 157 -0.15 9.27 -15.84
C VAL A 157 1.05 9.43 -16.78
N PRO A 158 0.84 9.67 -18.11
CA PRO A 158 1.91 9.54 -19.12
C PRO A 158 3.21 10.26 -18.78
N LYS A 159 3.10 11.47 -18.22
CA LYS A 159 4.26 12.27 -17.84
C LYS A 159 5.03 11.67 -16.65
N LEU A 160 4.32 11.16 -15.64
CA LEU A 160 4.92 10.51 -14.47
C LEU A 160 5.53 9.17 -14.87
N LYS A 161 4.80 8.39 -15.67
CA LYS A 161 5.28 7.11 -16.18
C LYS A 161 6.56 7.28 -16.99
N SER A 162 6.59 8.23 -17.94
CA SER A 162 7.79 8.48 -18.74
C SER A 162 8.99 8.87 -17.89
N ALA A 163 8.80 9.78 -16.93
CA ALA A 163 9.88 10.19 -16.02
C ALA A 163 10.41 9.01 -15.16
N ASN A 164 9.51 8.17 -14.66
CA ASN A 164 9.90 6.97 -13.90
C ASN A 164 10.65 5.97 -14.78
N ASP A 165 10.17 5.70 -16.00
CA ASP A 165 10.81 4.80 -16.96
C ASP A 165 12.22 5.33 -17.33
N ASP A 166 12.38 6.62 -17.56
CA ASP A 166 13.66 7.24 -17.90
C ASP A 166 14.62 7.27 -16.70
N PHE A 167 14.11 7.48 -15.50
CA PHE A 167 14.91 7.37 -14.28
C PHE A 167 15.40 5.93 -14.06
N GLN A 168 14.57 4.92 -14.28
CA GLN A 168 14.97 3.51 -14.17
C GLN A 168 16.05 3.14 -15.20
N LYS A 169 15.92 3.59 -16.45
CA LYS A 169 16.95 3.39 -17.49
C LYS A 169 18.26 4.06 -17.10
N PHE A 170 18.18 5.30 -16.61
CA PHE A 170 19.35 6.03 -16.12
C PHE A 170 20.02 5.27 -14.95
N GLN A 171 19.26 4.83 -13.97
CA GLN A 171 19.74 4.04 -12.83
C GLN A 171 20.47 2.77 -13.30
N ALA A 172 19.87 2.01 -14.23
CA ALA A 172 20.48 0.80 -14.78
C ALA A 172 21.81 1.09 -15.50
N SER A 173 21.85 2.16 -16.31
CA SER A 173 23.07 2.57 -17.02
C SER A 173 24.19 3.01 -16.07
N GLN A 174 23.85 3.81 -15.05
CA GLN A 174 24.82 4.25 -14.04
C GLN A 174 25.32 3.08 -13.18
N GLN A 175 24.45 2.13 -12.84
CA GLN A 175 24.83 0.94 -12.11
C GLN A 175 25.83 0.08 -12.90
N GLN A 176 25.59 -0.12 -14.20
CA GLN A 176 26.51 -0.84 -15.08
C GLN A 176 27.86 -0.13 -15.19
N ALA A 177 27.86 1.20 -15.37
CA ALA A 177 29.08 1.99 -15.42
C ALA A 177 29.86 1.93 -14.10
N ALA A 178 29.16 2.04 -12.96
CA ALA A 178 29.79 1.91 -11.64
C ALA A 178 30.40 0.52 -11.43
N GLN A 179 29.72 -0.57 -11.83
CA GLN A 179 30.25 -1.92 -11.73
C GLN A 179 31.56 -2.11 -12.54
N VAL A 180 31.62 -1.54 -13.75
CA VAL A 180 32.85 -1.58 -14.58
C VAL A 180 33.99 -0.83 -13.89
N LYS A 181 33.73 0.38 -13.38
CA LYS A 181 34.73 1.19 -12.65
C LYS A 181 35.21 0.49 -11.37
N ILE A 182 34.29 -0.11 -10.60
CA ILE A 182 34.63 -0.85 -9.35
C ILE A 182 35.53 -2.07 -9.66
N LYS A 183 35.26 -2.81 -10.75
CA LYS A 183 36.12 -3.92 -11.18
C LYS A 183 37.55 -3.49 -11.55
N GLY A 184 37.70 -2.26 -12.07
CA GLY A 184 38.99 -1.67 -12.39
C GLY A 184 39.67 -0.94 -11.23
N ALA A 185 38.99 -0.70 -10.12
CA ALA A 185 39.50 0.04 -8.98
C ALA A 185 40.56 -0.76 -8.21
N LYS A 186 41.70 -0.14 -7.96
CA LYS A 186 42.86 -0.79 -7.31
C LYS A 186 42.81 -0.67 -5.79
N THR A 187 42.13 0.36 -5.26
CA THR A 187 42.05 0.64 -3.82
C THR A 187 40.60 0.70 -3.36
N ASP A 188 40.38 0.53 -2.05
CA ASP A 188 39.05 0.68 -1.47
C ASP A 188 38.58 2.15 -1.53
N ALA A 189 39.51 3.10 -1.47
CA ALA A 189 39.20 4.52 -1.65
C ALA A 189 38.64 4.81 -3.05
N ASP A 190 39.21 4.21 -4.11
CA ASP A 190 38.70 4.35 -5.47
C ASP A 190 37.28 3.76 -5.61
N ARG A 191 37.04 2.59 -4.98
CA ARG A 191 35.71 1.97 -4.97
C ARG A 191 34.66 2.84 -4.27
N GLN A 192 35.03 3.42 -3.12
CA GLN A 192 34.15 4.35 -2.40
C GLN A 192 33.87 5.63 -3.20
N ALA A 193 34.86 6.18 -3.89
CA ALA A 193 34.66 7.33 -4.79
C ALA A 193 33.64 7.01 -5.90
N VAL A 194 33.76 5.85 -6.55
CA VAL A 194 32.79 5.42 -7.58
C VAL A 194 31.38 5.30 -7.02
N LEU A 195 31.22 4.73 -5.82
CA LEU A 195 29.90 4.61 -5.18
C LEU A 195 29.32 5.98 -4.84
N LYS A 196 30.12 6.90 -4.35
CA LYS A 196 29.72 8.28 -4.06
C LYS A 196 29.26 9.00 -5.34
N ASP A 197 30.02 8.89 -6.41
CA ASP A 197 29.67 9.50 -7.70
C ASP A 197 28.36 8.91 -8.27
N TYR A 198 28.18 7.60 -8.14
CA TYR A 198 26.94 6.93 -8.53
C TYR A 198 25.72 7.47 -7.73
N GLN A 199 25.85 7.57 -6.40
CA GLN A 199 24.80 8.11 -5.55
C GLN A 199 24.49 9.58 -5.87
N ALA A 200 25.53 10.40 -6.09
CA ALA A 200 25.38 11.80 -6.46
C ALA A 200 24.62 11.94 -7.80
N ALA A 201 25.01 11.17 -8.81
CA ALA A 201 24.35 11.20 -10.12
C ALA A 201 22.85 10.84 -10.03
N LEU A 202 22.50 9.85 -9.20
CA LEU A 202 21.09 9.48 -8.98
C LEU A 202 20.33 10.56 -8.21
N ALA A 203 20.95 11.17 -7.19
CA ALA A 203 20.36 12.25 -6.42
C ALA A 203 20.09 13.49 -7.29
N ASP A 204 21.03 13.86 -8.14
CA ASP A 204 20.89 14.99 -9.06
C ASP A 204 19.77 14.74 -10.08
N LYS A 205 19.74 13.56 -10.69
CA LYS A 205 18.67 13.18 -11.63
C LYS A 205 17.31 13.18 -10.96
N ASN A 206 17.20 12.63 -9.75
CA ASN A 206 15.97 12.65 -8.96
C ASN A 206 15.50 14.08 -8.68
N LYS A 207 16.41 14.94 -8.21
CA LYS A 207 16.10 16.34 -7.91
C LYS A 207 15.65 17.14 -9.13
N GLN A 208 16.21 16.85 -10.32
CA GLN A 208 15.89 17.58 -11.54
C GLN A 208 14.59 17.13 -12.19
N GLU A 209 14.30 15.84 -12.20
CA GLU A 209 13.21 15.27 -12.99
C GLU A 209 12.06 14.70 -12.16
N ILE A 210 12.36 14.02 -11.05
CA ILE A 210 11.32 13.36 -10.25
C ILE A 210 10.73 14.29 -9.20
N ALA A 211 11.57 15.00 -8.44
CA ALA A 211 11.10 15.84 -7.35
C ALA A 211 10.06 16.89 -7.78
N PRO A 212 10.22 17.62 -8.90
CA PRO A 212 9.21 18.56 -9.37
C PRO A 212 7.87 17.91 -9.73
N LEU A 213 7.88 16.65 -10.19
CA LEU A 213 6.67 15.90 -10.50
C LEU A 213 5.97 15.42 -9.22
N VAL A 214 6.74 15.03 -8.21
CA VAL A 214 6.20 14.69 -6.87
C VAL A 214 5.53 15.90 -6.24
N ASP A 215 6.17 17.07 -6.29
CA ASP A 215 5.60 18.31 -5.76
C ASP A 215 4.30 18.68 -6.50
N LYS A 216 4.30 18.60 -7.83
CA LYS A 216 3.12 18.85 -8.65
C LYS A 216 1.97 17.87 -8.34
N THR A 217 2.31 16.60 -8.09
CA THR A 217 1.33 15.59 -7.69
C THR A 217 0.75 15.92 -6.31
N ARG A 218 1.59 16.32 -5.36
CA ARG A 218 1.15 16.73 -4.02
C ARG A 218 0.22 17.94 -4.08
N ASP A 219 0.56 18.94 -4.89
CA ASP A 219 -0.26 20.14 -5.08
C ASP A 219 -1.63 19.77 -5.69
N ALA A 220 -1.66 18.90 -6.70
CA ALA A 220 -2.89 18.41 -7.30
C ALA A 220 -3.77 17.66 -6.29
N ILE A 221 -3.18 16.80 -5.44
CA ILE A 221 -3.89 16.12 -4.35
C ILE A 221 -4.47 17.13 -3.36
N ALA A 222 -3.67 18.13 -2.95
CA ALA A 222 -4.10 19.15 -2.00
C ALA A 222 -5.27 20.01 -2.55
N ASP A 223 -5.21 20.38 -3.83
CA ASP A 223 -6.27 21.14 -4.49
C ASP A 223 -7.59 20.35 -4.60
N VAL A 224 -7.49 19.06 -4.98
CA VAL A 224 -8.66 18.17 -5.03
C VAL A 224 -9.24 17.95 -3.64
N ALA A 225 -8.40 17.70 -2.64
CA ALA A 225 -8.82 17.53 -1.25
C ALA A 225 -9.57 18.77 -0.73
N LYS A 226 -9.02 19.97 -0.99
CA LYS A 226 -9.65 21.24 -0.63
C LYS A 226 -11.01 21.42 -1.30
N LYS A 227 -11.11 21.16 -2.61
CA LYS A 227 -12.39 21.24 -3.36
C LYS A 227 -13.44 20.30 -2.81
N LYS A 228 -13.05 19.11 -2.38
CA LYS A 228 -13.94 18.09 -1.81
C LYS A 228 -14.11 18.21 -0.28
N ARG A 229 -13.48 19.20 0.37
CA ARG A 229 -13.52 19.42 1.82
C ARG A 229 -13.03 18.21 2.63
N LEU A 230 -12.02 17.52 2.11
CA LEU A 230 -11.38 16.42 2.83
C LEU A 230 -10.38 16.97 3.85
N LEU A 231 -10.34 16.36 5.03
CA LEU A 231 -9.42 16.72 6.10
C LEU A 231 -8.10 15.97 6.00
N LEU A 232 -8.12 14.77 5.40
CA LEU A 232 -6.96 13.89 5.24
C LEU A 232 -7.06 13.16 3.91
N VAL A 233 -5.92 12.95 3.26
CA VAL A 233 -5.80 12.04 2.11
C VAL A 233 -4.71 11.03 2.42
N ILE A 234 -5.00 9.76 2.19
CA ILE A 234 -4.08 8.65 2.42
C ILE A 234 -3.84 7.88 1.12
N ASP A 235 -2.77 7.10 1.08
CA ASP A 235 -2.58 6.13 0.02
C ASP A 235 -3.56 4.96 0.17
N ARG A 236 -4.09 4.46 -0.96
CA ARG A 236 -5.01 3.33 -1.01
C ARG A 236 -4.48 2.08 -0.30
N SER A 237 -3.18 1.86 -0.31
CA SER A 237 -2.56 0.71 0.34
C SER A 237 -2.75 0.68 1.86
N ASN A 238 -3.05 1.83 2.46
CA ASN A 238 -3.31 2.01 3.89
C ASN A 238 -4.81 2.05 4.23
N LEU A 239 -5.67 2.03 3.20
CA LEU A 239 -7.12 2.02 3.38
C LEU A 239 -7.61 0.58 3.52
N ILE A 240 -8.40 0.33 4.55
CA ILE A 240 -9.02 -0.98 4.80
C ILE A 240 -10.50 -0.97 4.43
N TYR A 241 -11.22 0.15 4.70
CA TYR A 241 -12.64 0.26 4.42
C TYR A 241 -13.07 1.73 4.28
N GLY A 242 -14.06 2.01 3.43
CA GLY A 242 -14.68 3.33 3.29
C GLY A 242 -13.79 4.37 2.62
N GLY A 243 -13.94 5.63 3.02
CA GLY A 243 -13.21 6.76 2.45
C GLY A 243 -13.75 7.23 1.10
N THR A 244 -13.25 8.36 0.62
CA THR A 244 -13.63 8.97 -0.67
C THR A 244 -12.50 8.81 -1.67
N ASP A 245 -12.73 8.07 -2.76
CA ASP A 245 -11.75 7.93 -3.86
C ASP A 245 -11.64 9.26 -4.63
N ILE A 246 -10.44 9.82 -4.68
CA ILE A 246 -10.12 11.02 -5.45
C ILE A 246 -9.08 10.78 -6.55
N THR A 247 -8.73 9.53 -6.81
CA THR A 247 -7.68 9.13 -7.76
C THR A 247 -7.94 9.70 -9.15
N SER A 248 -9.17 9.57 -9.65
CA SER A 248 -9.53 10.06 -10.98
C SER A 248 -9.47 11.58 -11.09
N ASP A 249 -9.88 12.31 -10.04
CA ASP A 249 -9.83 13.77 -10.02
C ASP A 249 -8.37 14.27 -10.04
N VAL A 250 -7.50 13.60 -9.26
CA VAL A 250 -6.06 13.91 -9.22
C VAL A 250 -5.38 13.58 -10.56
N THR A 251 -5.64 12.40 -11.14
CA THR A 251 -5.07 12.02 -12.43
C THR A 251 -5.51 12.97 -13.55
N ASN A 252 -6.74 13.48 -13.52
CA ASN A 252 -7.22 14.49 -14.47
C ASN A 252 -6.55 15.85 -14.28
N ALA A 253 -6.25 16.24 -13.04
CA ALA A 253 -5.53 17.48 -12.73
C ALA A 253 -4.05 17.44 -13.15
N LEU A 254 -3.47 16.25 -13.34
CA LEU A 254 -2.07 16.04 -13.74
C LEU A 254 -1.86 15.93 -15.25
N LYS A 255 -2.92 15.77 -16.04
CA LYS A 255 -2.87 15.74 -17.51
C LYS A 255 -2.61 17.13 -18.07
#